data_3dd297ea419948d20101177e91fd7507
#
_entry.id   3dd297ea419948d20101177e91fd7507
#
_cell.length_a   1.000
_cell.length_b   1.000
_cell.length_c   1.000
_cell.angle_alpha   90.00
_cell.angle_beta   90.00
_cell.angle_gamma   90.00
#
_symmetry.space_group_name_H-M   'P 1'
#
loop_
_entity.id
_entity.type
_entity.pdbx_description
1 polymer ?
#
loop_
_entity_poly.entity_id
_entity_poly.type
_entity_poly.pdbx_seq_one_letter_code
_entity_poly.pdbx_strand_id
1 'polypeptide(L)'
;VLFLYVVVLLSCAVLLVAGVLEQRRHYAALAQIPTRVLINGIRGKSSITRLCAGALRGGGLVTVAKTTGTAARFIHPDATEEPVYRKLGIANVVEQIGIVRRAAAYRPDALVIECMAVMPALQEINQEKLIRSTIGVLCNVREDHLAEMGPTLDDVARSLSRSMPVGGVCVTAEQERLHILKEEADKRRCRLIAVDPESVTDEELRGFSWFTFKENVAIALAVAELLGVDRATALRGMWGAPPDPGVLSVERYRTPDGKRLRFANVFAANDPESTLMNVRQLAELGAIRRPLNVVINCRPDRVERNGQMGAIVPDLDPETVFLIGHPTKSARDGIPPGWSGRAVDLGGDRRDAQDLTRAILAELGPDSSLVAVGNIHGQGELFLEHLGKLPSDDADEPLPVAHPPEPEPYSWVASLNRPVPGPYIPSPASAPADALYQPTRNSL
;
A
#
# COMPACT_ATOMS: atom_id res chain seq x y z
N VAL A 1 -1.60 -15.65 -53.26
CA VAL A 1 -0.41 -15.12 -52.55
C VAL A 1 -0.50 -13.62 -52.42
N LEU A 2 -0.65 -12.84 -53.52
CA LEU A 2 -0.71 -11.34 -53.50
C LEU A 2 -1.84 -10.84 -52.58
N PHE A 3 -3.05 -11.41 -52.64
CA PHE A 3 -4.19 -11.06 -51.80
C PHE A 3 -3.85 -11.19 -50.30
N LEU A 4 -3.17 -12.30 -49.91
CA LEU A 4 -2.78 -12.50 -48.50
C LEU A 4 -1.79 -11.42 -48.02
N TYR A 5 -0.80 -11.05 -48.83
CA TYR A 5 0.12 -9.96 -48.49
C TYR A 5 -0.62 -8.63 -48.33
N VAL A 6 -1.55 -8.30 -49.20
CA VAL A 6 -2.34 -7.08 -49.09
C VAL A 6 -3.17 -7.06 -47.81
N VAL A 7 -3.83 -8.16 -47.45
CA VAL A 7 -4.62 -8.27 -46.22
C VAL A 7 -3.72 -8.09 -44.97
N VAL A 8 -2.56 -8.75 -44.95
CA VAL A 8 -1.61 -8.63 -43.83
C VAL A 8 -1.10 -7.19 -43.70
N LEU A 9 -0.65 -6.56 -44.79
CA LEU A 9 -0.16 -5.18 -44.79
C LEU A 9 -1.24 -4.19 -44.32
N LEU A 10 -2.48 -4.36 -44.82
CA LEU A 10 -3.60 -3.50 -44.41
C LEU A 10 -3.91 -3.68 -42.93
N SER A 11 -3.94 -4.92 -42.44
CA SER A 11 -4.19 -5.21 -41.03
C SER A 11 -3.08 -4.60 -40.15
N CYS A 12 -1.81 -4.74 -40.54
CA CYS A 12 -0.70 -4.11 -39.83
C CYS A 12 -0.79 -2.57 -39.82
N ALA A 13 -1.17 -1.97 -40.95
CA ALA A 13 -1.36 -0.51 -41.04
C ALA A 13 -2.50 -0.04 -40.14
N VAL A 14 -3.63 -0.74 -40.10
CA VAL A 14 -4.77 -0.43 -39.21
C VAL A 14 -4.35 -0.54 -37.75
N LEU A 15 -3.64 -1.62 -37.37
CA LEU A 15 -3.18 -1.80 -35.99
C LEU A 15 -2.16 -0.72 -35.59
N LEU A 16 -1.24 -0.34 -36.49
CA LEU A 16 -0.28 0.73 -36.26
C LEU A 16 -0.99 2.07 -36.01
N VAL A 17 -1.92 2.44 -36.91
CA VAL A 17 -2.69 3.67 -36.77
C VAL A 17 -3.49 3.67 -35.46
N ALA A 18 -4.16 2.56 -35.13
CA ALA A 18 -4.90 2.42 -33.88
C ALA A 18 -3.99 2.59 -32.67
N GLY A 19 -2.80 1.97 -32.67
CA GLY A 19 -1.80 2.11 -31.61
C GLY A 19 -1.29 3.55 -31.45
N VAL A 20 -1.00 4.24 -32.55
CA VAL A 20 -0.57 5.66 -32.52
C VAL A 20 -1.70 6.56 -31.98
N LEU A 21 -2.94 6.33 -32.37
CA LEU A 21 -4.08 7.09 -31.88
C LEU A 21 -4.30 6.84 -30.38
N GLU A 22 -4.19 5.59 -29.94
CA GLU A 22 -4.28 5.23 -28.53
C GLU A 22 -3.19 5.92 -27.69
N GLN A 23 -1.94 5.87 -28.14
CA GLN A 23 -0.82 6.53 -27.48
C GLN A 23 -1.01 8.06 -27.41
N ARG A 24 -1.45 8.70 -28.50
CA ARG A 24 -1.74 10.14 -28.50
C ARG A 24 -2.85 10.51 -27.51
N ARG A 25 -3.93 9.72 -27.46
CA ARG A 25 -5.03 9.92 -26.51
C ARG A 25 -4.54 9.74 -25.06
N HIS A 26 -3.70 8.76 -24.82
CA HIS A 26 -3.14 8.52 -23.49
C HIS A 26 -2.25 9.69 -23.04
N TYR A 27 -1.34 10.17 -23.91
CA TYR A 27 -0.48 11.30 -23.57
C TYR A 27 -1.26 12.62 -23.43
N ALA A 28 -2.32 12.80 -24.18
CA ALA A 28 -3.23 13.93 -23.99
C ALA A 28 -3.96 13.87 -22.62
N ALA A 29 -4.32 12.67 -22.16
CA ALA A 29 -4.88 12.49 -20.83
C ALA A 29 -3.86 12.77 -19.72
N LEU A 30 -2.60 12.29 -19.87
CA LEU A 30 -1.52 12.58 -18.92
C LEU A 30 -1.22 14.09 -18.85
N ALA A 31 -1.30 14.81 -19.97
CA ALA A 31 -1.06 16.26 -20.00
C ALA A 31 -2.13 17.07 -19.23
N GLN A 32 -3.30 16.49 -18.98
CA GLN A 32 -4.35 17.11 -18.17
C GLN A 32 -4.15 16.93 -16.66
N ILE A 33 -3.17 16.12 -16.24
CA ILE A 33 -2.88 15.82 -14.85
C ILE A 33 -1.49 16.37 -14.52
N PRO A 34 -1.38 17.58 -13.94
CA PRO A 34 -0.09 18.24 -13.74
C PRO A 34 0.80 17.48 -12.77
N THR A 35 0.24 16.98 -11.68
CA THR A 35 0.98 16.21 -10.67
C THR A 35 0.61 14.73 -10.74
N ARG A 36 1.59 13.88 -10.90
CA ARG A 36 1.42 12.43 -10.94
C ARG A 36 2.39 11.81 -9.95
N VAL A 37 1.83 11.24 -8.87
CA VAL A 37 2.58 10.58 -7.79
C VAL A 37 2.50 9.07 -8.02
N LEU A 38 3.63 8.42 -8.28
CA LEU A 38 3.71 6.96 -8.43
C LEU A 38 4.28 6.35 -7.15
N ILE A 39 3.47 5.54 -6.47
CA ILE A 39 3.85 4.86 -5.22
C ILE A 39 4.34 3.46 -5.56
N ASN A 40 5.59 3.14 -5.23
CA ASN A 40 6.18 1.82 -5.38
C ASN A 40 6.89 1.40 -4.08
N GLY A 41 7.34 0.14 -4.00
CA GLY A 41 7.96 -0.46 -2.83
C GLY A 41 7.37 -1.83 -2.55
N ILE A 42 7.85 -2.50 -1.52
CA ILE A 42 7.37 -3.85 -1.20
C ILE A 42 6.09 -3.77 -0.36
N ARG A 43 6.08 -3.00 0.73
CA ARG A 43 4.97 -2.90 1.70
C ARG A 43 4.47 -1.47 1.85
N GLY A 44 3.21 -1.32 2.26
CA GLY A 44 2.63 -0.02 2.58
C GLY A 44 2.14 0.80 1.38
N LYS A 45 2.29 0.33 0.14
CA LYS A 45 1.91 1.07 -1.07
C LYS A 45 0.49 1.62 -1.04
N SER A 46 -0.50 0.77 -0.76
CA SER A 46 -1.92 1.19 -0.72
C SER A 46 -2.19 2.19 0.40
N SER A 47 -1.63 1.95 1.59
CA SER A 47 -1.76 2.89 2.73
C SER A 47 -1.15 4.24 2.40
N ILE A 48 0.08 4.28 1.87
CA ILE A 48 0.75 5.52 1.48
C ILE A 48 -0.02 6.23 0.35
N THR A 49 -0.58 5.48 -0.61
CA THR A 49 -1.44 6.05 -1.66
C THR A 49 -2.64 6.78 -1.06
N ARG A 50 -3.30 6.19 -0.06
CA ARG A 50 -4.44 6.79 0.64
C ARG A 50 -4.04 7.98 1.49
N LEU A 51 -2.93 7.87 2.22
CA LEU A 51 -2.38 8.97 3.04
C LEU A 51 -2.00 10.16 2.18
N CYS A 52 -1.25 9.96 1.10
CA CYS A 52 -0.91 11.03 0.16
C CYS A 52 -2.17 11.68 -0.42
N ALA A 53 -3.14 10.88 -0.86
CA ALA A 53 -4.37 11.40 -1.42
C ALA A 53 -5.20 12.17 -0.37
N GLY A 54 -5.26 11.68 0.87
CA GLY A 54 -5.91 12.37 1.99
C GLY A 54 -5.25 13.69 2.32
N ALA A 55 -3.91 13.71 2.43
CA ALA A 55 -3.13 14.92 2.69
C ALA A 55 -3.36 16.00 1.62
N LEU A 56 -3.32 15.61 0.35
CA LEU A 56 -3.51 16.55 -0.77
C LEU A 56 -4.95 17.10 -0.82
N ARG A 57 -5.98 16.24 -0.59
CA ARG A 57 -7.37 16.71 -0.47
C ARG A 57 -7.54 17.65 0.71
N GLY A 58 -6.92 17.34 1.87
CA GLY A 58 -6.90 18.25 3.02
C GLY A 58 -6.37 19.63 2.67
N GLY A 59 -5.37 19.72 1.80
CA GLY A 59 -4.83 20.95 1.23
C GLY A 59 -5.70 21.61 0.15
N GLY A 60 -6.87 21.03 -0.17
CA GLY A 60 -7.79 21.56 -1.17
C GLY A 60 -7.45 21.22 -2.62
N LEU A 61 -6.51 20.29 -2.86
CA LEU A 61 -6.21 19.83 -4.22
C LEU A 61 -7.23 18.78 -4.69
N VAL A 62 -7.74 18.94 -5.89
CA VAL A 62 -8.58 17.93 -6.55
C VAL A 62 -7.71 16.69 -6.81
N THR A 63 -7.88 15.66 -6.01
CA THR A 63 -6.99 14.50 -6.02
C THR A 63 -7.73 13.22 -6.29
N VAL A 64 -7.35 12.54 -7.37
CA VAL A 64 -7.77 11.18 -7.68
C VAL A 64 -6.70 10.21 -7.22
N ALA A 65 -7.09 9.05 -6.68
CA ALA A 65 -6.13 8.02 -6.32
C ALA A 65 -6.55 6.63 -6.82
N LYS A 66 -5.57 5.72 -6.91
CA LYS A 66 -5.82 4.32 -7.29
C LYS A 66 -4.87 3.40 -6.53
N THR A 67 -5.44 2.47 -5.78
CA THR A 67 -4.70 1.37 -5.14
C THR A 67 -4.69 0.12 -6.02
N THR A 68 -3.78 -0.82 -5.76
CA THR A 68 -3.68 -2.07 -6.54
C THR A 68 -4.07 -3.28 -5.72
N GLY A 69 -3.39 -3.63 -4.72
CA GLY A 69 -3.57 -4.73 -3.78
C GLY A 69 -4.65 -5.78 -4.12
N THR A 70 -5.01 -6.52 -3.13
CA THR A 70 -6.06 -7.54 -3.15
C THR A 70 -7.44 -6.97 -3.51
N ALA A 71 -7.75 -5.77 -2.99
CA ALA A 71 -8.98 -5.06 -3.24
C ALA A 71 -8.67 -3.71 -3.91
N ALA A 72 -8.25 -3.74 -5.18
CA ALA A 72 -7.93 -2.53 -5.93
C ALA A 72 -9.11 -1.55 -5.96
N ARG A 73 -8.84 -0.28 -5.63
CA ARG A 73 -9.84 0.79 -5.56
C ARG A 73 -9.46 1.97 -6.45
N PHE A 74 -10.46 2.53 -7.10
CA PHE A 74 -10.39 3.85 -7.68
C PHE A 74 -11.04 4.83 -6.69
N ILE A 75 -10.31 5.83 -6.25
CA ILE A 75 -10.73 6.77 -5.21
C ILE A 75 -10.97 8.13 -5.87
N HIS A 76 -12.21 8.58 -5.78
CA HIS A 76 -12.68 9.83 -6.38
C HIS A 76 -12.17 11.07 -5.63
N PRO A 77 -12.30 12.29 -6.21
CA PRO A 77 -11.91 13.52 -5.54
C PRO A 77 -12.63 13.77 -4.20
N ASP A 78 -13.86 13.29 -4.06
CA ASP A 78 -14.68 13.37 -2.84
C ASP A 78 -14.36 12.27 -1.81
N ALA A 79 -13.29 11.50 -2.02
CA ALA A 79 -12.88 10.36 -1.23
C ALA A 79 -13.81 9.12 -1.29
N THR A 80 -14.91 9.16 -2.03
CA THR A 80 -15.67 7.94 -2.33
C THR A 80 -14.84 7.00 -3.18
N GLU A 81 -15.09 5.70 -3.08
CA GLU A 81 -14.27 4.71 -3.79
C GLU A 81 -15.11 3.59 -4.39
N GLU A 82 -14.59 3.03 -5.48
CA GLU A 82 -15.20 1.89 -6.13
C GLU A 82 -14.16 0.83 -6.50
N PRO A 83 -14.55 -0.43 -6.59
CA PRO A 83 -13.65 -1.51 -7.04
C PRO A 83 -13.14 -1.25 -8.46
N VAL A 84 -11.86 -1.53 -8.70
CA VAL A 84 -11.31 -1.57 -10.05
C VAL A 84 -11.70 -2.88 -10.70
N TYR A 85 -12.58 -2.82 -11.68
CA TYR A 85 -13.04 -4.01 -12.40
C TYR A 85 -11.99 -4.50 -13.39
N ARG A 86 -11.57 -5.75 -13.25
CA ARG A 86 -10.60 -6.44 -14.11
C ARG A 86 -11.30 -7.44 -15.00
N LYS A 87 -11.44 -7.13 -16.29
CA LYS A 87 -12.18 -7.97 -17.27
C LYS A 87 -11.67 -9.42 -17.35
N LEU A 88 -10.37 -9.64 -17.10
CA LEU A 88 -9.75 -10.97 -17.20
C LEU A 88 -9.35 -11.54 -15.83
N GLY A 89 -9.76 -10.93 -14.72
CA GLY A 89 -9.42 -11.37 -13.37
C GLY A 89 -7.94 -11.18 -12.98
N ILE A 90 -7.06 -10.88 -13.93
CA ILE A 90 -5.61 -10.77 -13.76
C ILE A 90 -5.20 -9.29 -13.78
N ALA A 91 -4.35 -8.91 -12.81
CA ALA A 91 -3.74 -7.59 -12.79
C ALA A 91 -2.78 -7.41 -13.97
N ASN A 92 -2.93 -6.32 -14.74
CA ASN A 92 -2.10 -6.02 -15.89
C ASN A 92 -1.75 -4.52 -15.91
N VAL A 93 -0.48 -4.18 -16.16
CA VAL A 93 -0.01 -2.79 -16.22
C VAL A 93 -0.76 -1.94 -17.25
N VAL A 94 -1.30 -2.53 -18.30
CA VAL A 94 -2.12 -1.84 -19.33
C VAL A 94 -3.41 -1.25 -18.74
N GLU A 95 -3.91 -1.78 -17.63
CA GLU A 95 -5.07 -1.22 -16.90
C GLU A 95 -4.85 0.27 -16.55
N GLN A 96 -3.59 0.68 -16.34
CA GLN A 96 -3.24 2.06 -15.99
C GLN A 96 -3.63 3.08 -17.07
N ILE A 97 -3.69 2.67 -18.34
CA ILE A 97 -4.15 3.53 -19.45
C ILE A 97 -5.60 3.97 -19.23
N GLY A 98 -6.47 3.01 -18.88
CA GLY A 98 -7.87 3.27 -18.55
C GLY A 98 -8.03 4.14 -17.31
N ILE A 99 -7.23 3.86 -16.28
CA ILE A 99 -7.22 4.62 -15.02
C ILE A 99 -6.82 6.08 -15.24
N VAL A 100 -5.73 6.33 -15.99
CA VAL A 100 -5.27 7.69 -16.32
C VAL A 100 -6.34 8.47 -17.10
N ARG A 101 -6.96 7.85 -18.10
CA ARG A 101 -8.05 8.49 -18.87
C ARG A 101 -9.24 8.84 -18.00
N ARG A 102 -9.62 7.93 -17.11
CA ARG A 102 -10.69 8.15 -16.17
C ARG A 102 -10.36 9.26 -15.18
N ALA A 103 -9.15 9.25 -14.61
CA ALA A 103 -8.67 10.31 -13.72
C ALA A 103 -8.67 11.68 -14.41
N ALA A 104 -8.17 11.75 -15.66
CA ALA A 104 -8.12 12.99 -16.45
C ALA A 104 -9.51 13.64 -16.65
N ALA A 105 -10.59 12.84 -16.68
CA ALA A 105 -11.95 13.37 -16.81
C ALA A 105 -12.35 14.29 -15.64
N TYR A 106 -11.74 14.12 -14.47
CA TYR A 106 -11.95 14.99 -13.30
C TYR A 106 -11.09 16.26 -13.35
N ARG A 107 -10.16 16.39 -14.31
CA ARG A 107 -9.17 17.46 -14.38
C ARG A 107 -8.48 17.68 -13.03
N PRO A 108 -7.89 16.64 -12.41
CA PRO A 108 -7.37 16.72 -11.08
C PRO A 108 -6.07 17.51 -11.04
N ASP A 109 -5.78 18.16 -9.90
CA ASP A 109 -4.47 18.73 -9.60
C ASP A 109 -3.42 17.65 -9.40
N ALA A 110 -3.85 16.49 -8.82
CA ALA A 110 -2.97 15.37 -8.58
C ALA A 110 -3.64 14.00 -8.84
N LEU A 111 -2.86 13.08 -9.39
CA LEU A 111 -3.17 11.65 -9.43
C LEU A 111 -2.13 10.91 -8.57
N VAL A 112 -2.60 10.23 -7.52
CA VAL A 112 -1.77 9.35 -6.69
C VAL A 112 -2.08 7.91 -7.08
N ILE A 113 -1.10 7.22 -7.63
CA ILE A 113 -1.32 5.89 -8.22
C ILE A 113 -0.28 4.89 -7.73
N GLU A 114 -0.76 3.72 -7.30
CA GLU A 114 0.09 2.62 -6.86
C GLU A 114 0.65 1.85 -8.05
N CYS A 115 1.95 1.55 -8.03
CA CYS A 115 2.62 0.68 -8.99
C CYS A 115 2.16 -0.76 -8.79
N MET A 116 1.70 -1.40 -9.86
CA MET A 116 1.26 -2.80 -9.85
C MET A 116 2.27 -3.74 -10.51
N ALA A 117 3.34 -3.19 -11.08
CA ALA A 117 4.36 -3.96 -11.75
C ALA A 117 5.32 -4.59 -10.74
N VAL A 118 5.64 -5.86 -10.93
CA VAL A 118 6.65 -6.59 -10.15
C VAL A 118 7.97 -6.63 -10.92
N MET A 119 7.93 -7.09 -12.17
CA MET A 119 9.13 -7.21 -13.01
C MET A 119 9.78 -5.84 -13.28
N PRO A 120 11.12 -5.70 -13.20
CA PRO A 120 11.84 -4.44 -13.39
C PRO A 120 11.49 -3.71 -14.69
N ALA A 121 11.43 -4.46 -15.81
CA ALA A 121 11.06 -3.90 -17.12
C ALA A 121 9.63 -3.34 -17.14
N LEU A 122 8.70 -3.98 -16.46
CA LEU A 122 7.31 -3.50 -16.36
C LEU A 122 7.20 -2.29 -15.44
N GLN A 123 8.00 -2.20 -14.36
CA GLN A 123 8.09 -1.01 -13.52
C GLN A 123 8.58 0.20 -14.30
N GLU A 124 9.60 0.01 -15.15
CA GLU A 124 10.13 1.05 -16.03
C GLU A 124 9.09 1.49 -17.07
N ILE A 125 8.42 0.56 -17.75
CA ILE A 125 7.33 0.85 -18.68
C ILE A 125 6.19 1.61 -17.98
N ASN A 126 5.81 1.16 -16.78
CA ASN A 126 4.78 1.83 -15.99
C ASN A 126 5.15 3.28 -15.70
N GLN A 127 6.40 3.54 -15.30
CA GLN A 127 6.90 4.88 -15.05
C GLN A 127 7.01 5.70 -16.35
N GLU A 128 7.75 5.21 -17.36
CA GLU A 128 8.14 6.01 -18.51
C GLU A 128 7.04 6.22 -19.55
N LYS A 129 6.14 5.24 -19.68
CA LYS A 129 5.14 5.21 -20.76
C LYS A 129 3.72 5.40 -20.25
N LEU A 130 3.37 4.82 -19.08
CA LEU A 130 2.00 4.76 -18.63
C LEU A 130 1.64 5.89 -17.66
N ILE A 131 2.52 6.25 -16.72
CA ILE A 131 2.23 7.26 -15.69
C ILE A 131 3.04 8.52 -15.89
N ARG A 132 4.32 8.40 -16.22
CA ARG A 132 5.25 9.53 -16.35
C ARG A 132 5.20 10.41 -15.11
N SER A 133 5.38 9.78 -13.93
CA SER A 133 5.23 10.48 -12.66
C SER A 133 6.19 11.67 -12.55
N THR A 134 5.72 12.72 -11.90
CA THR A 134 6.51 13.90 -11.53
C THR A 134 7.13 13.72 -10.15
N ILE A 135 6.45 12.96 -9.30
CA ILE A 135 6.91 12.55 -7.97
C ILE A 135 6.84 11.02 -7.91
N GLY A 136 7.95 10.39 -7.56
CA GLY A 136 8.03 8.98 -7.21
C GLY A 136 8.02 8.80 -5.70
N VAL A 137 7.54 7.66 -5.23
CA VAL A 137 7.69 7.21 -3.85
C VAL A 137 8.22 5.79 -3.87
N LEU A 138 9.29 5.54 -3.12
CA LEU A 138 9.78 4.21 -2.80
C LEU A 138 9.58 3.97 -1.29
N CYS A 139 8.58 3.16 -0.94
CA CYS A 139 8.18 2.96 0.45
C CYS A 139 9.31 2.32 1.27
N ASN A 140 9.74 1.15 0.85
CA ASN A 140 10.78 0.34 1.48
C ASN A 140 11.31 -0.74 0.53
N VAL A 141 12.44 -1.34 0.91
CA VAL A 141 13.05 -2.52 0.27
C VAL A 141 13.01 -3.67 1.27
N ARG A 142 12.25 -4.71 0.98
CA ARG A 142 12.09 -5.89 1.81
C ARG A 142 12.11 -7.15 0.98
N GLU A 143 12.16 -8.30 1.62
CA GLU A 143 12.13 -9.59 0.93
C GLU A 143 10.73 -9.91 0.41
N ASP A 144 10.57 -9.83 -0.91
CA ASP A 144 9.39 -10.32 -1.65
C ASP A 144 9.73 -10.38 -3.14
N HIS A 145 9.10 -11.28 -3.88
CA HIS A 145 9.25 -11.40 -5.33
C HIS A 145 10.73 -11.52 -5.80
N LEU A 146 11.56 -12.25 -5.05
CA LEU A 146 12.99 -12.40 -5.36
C LEU A 146 13.23 -13.07 -6.73
N ALA A 147 12.31 -13.94 -7.17
CA ALA A 147 12.39 -14.58 -8.49
C ALA A 147 12.30 -13.58 -9.64
N GLU A 148 11.54 -12.49 -9.47
CA GLU A 148 11.30 -11.47 -10.50
C GLU A 148 12.22 -10.26 -10.35
N MET A 149 12.52 -9.84 -9.11
CA MET A 149 13.29 -8.60 -8.84
C MET A 149 14.79 -8.85 -8.69
N GLY A 150 15.20 -10.08 -8.40
CA GLY A 150 16.58 -10.48 -8.16
C GLY A 150 16.78 -11.14 -6.78
N PRO A 151 17.82 -11.98 -6.64
CA PRO A 151 18.00 -12.86 -5.48
C PRO A 151 18.40 -12.14 -4.20
N THR A 152 18.82 -10.87 -4.28
CA THR A 152 19.27 -10.09 -3.12
C THR A 152 18.42 -8.85 -2.90
N LEU A 153 18.37 -8.34 -1.68
CA LEU A 153 17.68 -7.09 -1.37
C LEU A 153 18.30 -5.89 -2.12
N ASP A 154 19.56 -5.94 -2.47
CA ASP A 154 20.21 -4.93 -3.31
C ASP A 154 19.65 -4.96 -4.74
N ASP A 155 19.39 -6.14 -5.28
CA ASP A 155 18.74 -6.29 -6.58
C ASP A 155 17.29 -5.81 -6.53
N VAL A 156 16.57 -6.09 -5.44
CA VAL A 156 15.22 -5.55 -5.19
C VAL A 156 15.25 -4.02 -5.17
N ALA A 157 16.23 -3.41 -4.49
CA ALA A 157 16.40 -1.95 -4.48
C ALA A 157 16.59 -1.39 -5.89
N ARG A 158 17.48 -1.99 -6.69
CA ARG A 158 17.71 -1.60 -8.09
C ARG A 158 16.47 -1.80 -8.96
N SER A 159 15.75 -2.91 -8.74
CA SER A 159 14.49 -3.19 -9.43
C SER A 159 13.44 -2.11 -9.15
N LEU A 160 13.17 -1.82 -7.88
CA LEU A 160 12.21 -0.81 -7.47
C LEU A 160 12.55 0.58 -7.99
N SER A 161 13.85 0.90 -8.07
CA SER A 161 14.35 2.18 -8.59
C SER A 161 14.00 2.43 -10.06
N ARG A 162 13.58 1.38 -10.82
CA ARG A 162 13.08 1.55 -12.20
C ARG A 162 11.80 2.40 -12.26
N SER A 163 11.07 2.52 -11.16
CA SER A 163 9.89 3.39 -11.06
C SER A 163 10.19 4.83 -10.68
N MET A 164 11.45 5.21 -10.43
CA MET A 164 11.82 6.60 -10.17
C MET A 164 11.60 7.48 -11.40
N PRO A 165 11.06 8.70 -11.23
CA PRO A 165 10.88 9.64 -12.34
C PRO A 165 12.23 10.10 -12.90
N VAL A 166 12.26 10.38 -14.22
CA VAL A 166 13.42 11.00 -14.85
C VAL A 166 13.30 12.52 -14.71
N GLY A 167 14.28 13.16 -14.08
CA GLY A 167 14.30 14.61 -13.87
C GLY A 167 13.28 15.12 -12.83
N GLY A 168 12.66 14.21 -12.06
CA GLY A 168 11.66 14.53 -11.04
C GLY A 168 12.19 14.43 -9.61
N VAL A 169 11.29 14.13 -8.68
CA VAL A 169 11.59 13.96 -7.26
C VAL A 169 11.15 12.55 -6.83
N CYS A 170 11.94 11.88 -6.00
CA CYS A 170 11.57 10.62 -5.38
C CYS A 170 11.68 10.74 -3.86
N VAL A 171 10.65 10.32 -3.13
CA VAL A 171 10.59 10.31 -1.66
C VAL A 171 10.74 8.86 -1.17
N THR A 172 11.53 8.65 -0.12
CA THR A 172 11.71 7.31 0.46
C THR A 172 11.91 7.38 1.97
N ALA A 173 11.46 6.34 2.69
CA ALA A 173 11.82 6.09 4.07
C ALA A 173 12.90 4.98 4.21
N GLU A 174 13.34 4.39 3.10
CA GLU A 174 14.38 3.36 3.09
C GLU A 174 15.72 3.93 3.57
N GLN A 175 16.32 3.30 4.58
CA GLN A 175 17.57 3.74 5.18
C GLN A 175 18.75 2.82 4.83
N GLU A 176 18.57 1.51 4.95
CA GLU A 176 19.66 0.53 4.81
C GLU A 176 20.25 0.53 3.38
N ARG A 177 19.40 0.68 2.37
CA ARG A 177 19.80 0.68 0.94
C ARG A 177 19.73 2.04 0.31
N LEU A 178 19.74 3.09 1.14
CA LEU A 178 19.67 4.47 0.67
C LEU A 178 20.80 4.81 -0.32
N HIS A 179 21.99 4.23 -0.14
CA HIS A 179 23.13 4.43 -1.03
C HIS A 179 22.83 3.94 -2.46
N ILE A 180 22.17 2.77 -2.60
CA ILE A 180 21.75 2.23 -3.91
C ILE A 180 20.69 3.13 -4.53
N LEU A 181 19.70 3.56 -3.74
CA LEU A 181 18.65 4.45 -4.22
C LEU A 181 19.21 5.80 -4.69
N LYS A 182 20.24 6.34 -4.03
CA LYS A 182 20.95 7.56 -4.46
C LYS A 182 21.64 7.36 -5.79
N GLU A 183 22.40 6.28 -5.95
CA GLU A 183 23.09 5.95 -7.21
C GLU A 183 22.09 5.84 -8.38
N GLU A 184 20.96 5.17 -8.17
CA GLU A 184 19.92 5.01 -9.20
C GLU A 184 19.18 6.32 -9.50
N ALA A 185 18.96 7.17 -8.49
CA ALA A 185 18.36 8.48 -8.63
C ALA A 185 19.27 9.42 -9.46
N ASP A 186 20.58 9.41 -9.18
CA ASP A 186 21.56 10.20 -9.93
C ASP A 186 21.59 9.84 -11.42
N LYS A 187 21.52 8.53 -11.76
CA LYS A 187 21.43 8.05 -13.14
C LYS A 187 20.20 8.61 -13.87
N ARG A 188 19.11 8.87 -13.13
CA ARG A 188 17.83 9.40 -13.65
C ARG A 188 17.70 10.91 -13.52
N ARG A 189 18.73 11.60 -12.98
CA ARG A 189 18.63 13.02 -12.60
C ARG A 189 17.41 13.29 -11.72
N CYS A 190 17.10 12.35 -10.85
CA CYS A 190 15.98 12.40 -9.90
C CYS A 190 16.48 12.92 -8.56
N ARG A 191 15.83 13.93 -8.00
CA ARG A 191 16.15 14.40 -6.65
C ARG A 191 15.58 13.41 -5.64
N LEU A 192 16.43 12.69 -4.89
CA LEU A 192 16.01 11.78 -3.85
C LEU A 192 15.87 12.54 -2.51
N ILE A 193 14.73 12.35 -1.86
CA ILE A 193 14.43 12.86 -0.51
C ILE A 193 14.26 11.66 0.41
N ALA A 194 15.20 11.46 1.32
CA ALA A 194 15.05 10.48 2.40
C ALA A 194 14.35 11.17 3.58
N VAL A 195 13.22 10.60 4.00
CA VAL A 195 12.48 11.09 5.18
C VAL A 195 12.94 10.39 6.44
N ASP A 196 12.86 11.10 7.56
CA ASP A 196 13.08 10.53 8.88
C ASP A 196 11.72 10.14 9.49
N PRO A 197 11.45 8.85 9.72
CA PRO A 197 10.23 8.38 10.38
C PRO A 197 10.03 9.00 11.77
N GLU A 198 11.12 9.23 12.52
CA GLU A 198 11.05 9.80 13.87
C GLU A 198 10.65 11.27 13.88
N SER A 199 10.60 11.93 12.74
CA SER A 199 9.99 13.24 12.59
C SER A 199 8.48 13.25 12.86
N VAL A 200 7.82 12.07 12.85
CA VAL A 200 6.41 11.89 13.15
C VAL A 200 6.24 11.52 14.62
N THR A 201 5.49 12.35 15.35
CA THR A 201 5.26 12.15 16.78
C THR A 201 4.17 11.12 17.05
N ASP A 202 4.19 10.51 18.23
CA ASP A 202 3.15 9.57 18.64
C ASP A 202 1.78 10.24 18.79
N GLU A 203 1.75 11.55 19.07
CA GLU A 203 0.52 12.35 19.09
C GLU A 203 -0.11 12.44 17.71
N GLU A 204 0.70 12.67 16.68
CA GLU A 204 0.24 12.70 15.30
C GLU A 204 -0.30 11.33 14.85
N LEU A 205 0.31 10.23 15.33
CA LEU A 205 -0.20 8.89 15.05
C LEU A 205 -1.53 8.59 15.75
N ARG A 206 -1.77 9.15 16.95
CA ARG A 206 -3.04 8.96 17.66
C ARG A 206 -4.24 9.59 16.95
N GLY A 207 -4.02 10.49 16.01
CA GLY A 207 -5.10 11.03 15.17
C GLY A 207 -5.70 10.05 14.18
N PHE A 208 -5.05 8.92 13.92
CA PHE A 208 -5.57 7.89 13.01
C PHE A 208 -6.53 6.95 13.75
N SER A 209 -7.69 6.67 13.15
CA SER A 209 -8.63 5.66 13.61
C SER A 209 -8.23 4.22 13.24
N TRP A 210 -7.11 4.06 12.54
CA TRP A 210 -6.57 2.80 12.07
C TRP A 210 -5.04 2.81 12.21
N PHE A 211 -4.46 1.60 12.20
CA PHE A 211 -3.02 1.46 12.43
C PHE A 211 -2.21 1.89 11.20
N THR A 212 -1.25 2.77 11.40
CA THR A 212 -0.28 3.16 10.38
C THR A 212 1.12 3.35 10.99
N PHE A 213 2.13 3.29 10.15
CA PHE A 213 3.53 3.43 10.54
C PHE A 213 4.00 4.87 10.36
N LYS A 214 4.96 5.29 11.20
CA LYS A 214 5.62 6.60 11.11
C LYS A 214 6.20 6.83 9.71
N GLU A 215 6.81 5.81 9.11
CA GLU A 215 7.38 5.87 7.76
C GLU A 215 6.34 6.27 6.70
N ASN A 216 5.16 5.68 6.78
CA ASN A 216 4.08 5.95 5.82
C ASN A 216 3.60 7.39 5.93
N VAL A 217 3.46 7.89 7.17
CA VAL A 217 3.04 9.26 7.45
C VAL A 217 4.12 10.25 7.04
N ALA A 218 5.39 9.98 7.36
CA ALA A 218 6.53 10.82 6.99
C ALA A 218 6.64 10.99 5.46
N ILE A 219 6.48 9.89 4.71
CA ILE A 219 6.45 9.92 3.24
C ILE A 219 5.31 10.80 2.73
N ALA A 220 4.09 10.61 3.27
CA ALA A 220 2.91 11.36 2.83
C ALA A 220 3.04 12.86 3.17
N LEU A 221 3.63 13.21 4.33
CA LEU A 221 3.94 14.59 4.70
C LEU A 221 4.94 15.23 3.72
N ALA A 222 6.00 14.52 3.35
CA ALA A 222 6.98 15.03 2.39
C ALA A 222 6.36 15.26 1.00
N VAL A 223 5.46 14.36 0.55
CA VAL A 223 4.72 14.55 -0.70
C VAL A 223 3.78 15.76 -0.61
N ALA A 224 3.11 15.95 0.52
CA ALA A 224 2.22 17.10 0.76
C ALA A 224 3.01 18.43 0.75
N GLU A 225 4.15 18.47 1.42
CA GLU A 225 5.04 19.63 1.46
C GLU A 225 5.56 20.02 0.06
N LEU A 226 5.92 19.03 -0.78
CA LEU A 226 6.32 19.26 -2.17
C LEU A 226 5.24 19.96 -2.99
N LEU A 227 3.97 19.83 -2.60
CA LEU A 227 2.82 20.44 -3.25
C LEU A 227 2.24 21.64 -2.48
N GLY A 228 2.99 22.14 -1.49
CA GLY A 228 2.64 23.34 -0.76
C GLY A 228 1.55 23.18 0.30
N VAL A 229 1.26 21.94 0.71
CA VAL A 229 0.32 21.67 1.81
C VAL A 229 1.08 21.63 3.12
N ASP A 230 0.67 22.47 4.07
CA ASP A 230 1.30 22.51 5.39
C ASP A 230 1.03 21.24 6.22
N ARG A 231 1.92 20.96 7.16
CA ARG A 231 1.92 19.72 7.95
C ARG A 231 0.59 19.47 8.68
N ALA A 232 0.06 20.50 9.36
CA ALA A 232 -1.15 20.33 10.15
C ALA A 232 -2.38 20.05 9.27
N THR A 233 -2.46 20.70 8.12
CA THR A 233 -3.52 20.48 7.13
C THR A 233 -3.38 19.10 6.47
N ALA A 234 -2.14 18.69 6.13
CA ALA A 234 -1.87 17.37 5.60
C ALA A 234 -2.28 16.26 6.58
N LEU A 235 -1.93 16.39 7.87
CA LEU A 235 -2.32 15.42 8.91
C LEU A 235 -3.84 15.31 9.05
N ARG A 236 -4.56 16.44 9.13
CA ARG A 236 -6.04 16.40 9.18
C ARG A 236 -6.63 15.68 7.97
N GLY A 237 -6.10 15.92 6.78
CA GLY A 237 -6.53 15.22 5.57
C GLY A 237 -6.21 13.72 5.59
N MET A 238 -5.08 13.33 6.16
CA MET A 238 -4.71 11.92 6.33
C MET A 238 -5.59 11.19 7.36
N TRP A 239 -5.91 11.84 8.49
CA TRP A 239 -6.78 11.26 9.52
C TRP A 239 -8.19 10.98 9.00
N GLY A 240 -8.69 11.82 8.09
CA GLY A 240 -9.98 11.61 7.42
C GLY A 240 -9.95 10.61 6.27
N ALA A 241 -8.78 10.10 5.88
CA ALA A 241 -8.67 9.14 4.78
C ALA A 241 -9.10 7.74 5.24
N PRO A 242 -10.02 7.07 4.51
CA PRO A 242 -10.40 5.72 4.86
C PRO A 242 -9.21 4.76 4.71
N PRO A 243 -9.06 3.78 5.62
CA PRO A 243 -8.01 2.78 5.52
C PRO A 243 -8.18 1.89 4.29
N ASP A 244 -7.10 1.19 3.91
CA ASP A 244 -7.19 0.16 2.87
C ASP A 244 -8.00 -1.04 3.40
N PRO A 245 -8.89 -1.64 2.59
CA PRO A 245 -9.54 -2.88 2.98
C PRO A 245 -8.51 -3.96 3.31
N GLY A 246 -8.50 -4.43 4.55
CA GLY A 246 -7.51 -5.39 5.06
C GLY A 246 -6.32 -4.75 5.78
N VAL A 247 -6.31 -3.43 5.97
CA VAL A 247 -5.31 -2.79 6.85
C VAL A 247 -5.40 -3.39 8.25
N LEU A 248 -4.26 -3.39 8.94
CA LEU A 248 -4.16 -3.81 10.31
C LEU A 248 -5.18 -3.06 11.18
N SER A 249 -6.14 -3.79 11.72
CA SER A 249 -7.14 -3.29 12.67
C SER A 249 -7.11 -4.15 13.94
N VAL A 250 -7.45 -3.54 15.05
CA VAL A 250 -7.73 -4.25 16.30
C VAL A 250 -9.14 -3.92 16.70
N GLU A 251 -9.98 -4.95 16.73
CA GLU A 251 -11.38 -4.87 17.07
C GLU A 251 -11.62 -5.58 18.40
N ARG A 252 -12.57 -5.08 19.16
CA ARG A 252 -12.93 -5.67 20.44
C ARG A 252 -14.33 -6.27 20.32
N TYR A 253 -14.45 -7.52 20.70
CA TYR A 253 -15.70 -8.25 20.63
C TYR A 253 -16.07 -8.88 21.96
N ARG A 254 -17.37 -9.02 22.18
CA ARG A 254 -17.91 -9.88 23.20
C ARG A 254 -18.46 -11.15 22.57
N THR A 255 -17.95 -12.28 23.04
CA THR A 255 -18.41 -13.58 22.54
C THR A 255 -19.78 -13.93 23.09
N PRO A 256 -20.54 -14.87 22.49
CA PRO A 256 -21.86 -15.26 22.96
C PRO A 256 -21.87 -15.83 24.39
N ASP A 257 -20.75 -16.39 24.84
CA ASP A 257 -20.55 -16.89 26.23
C ASP A 257 -19.95 -15.84 27.18
N GLY A 258 -19.89 -14.55 26.72
CA GLY A 258 -19.52 -13.41 27.57
C GLY A 258 -18.01 -13.15 27.69
N LYS A 259 -17.15 -13.87 26.96
CA LYS A 259 -15.71 -13.64 26.96
C LYS A 259 -15.36 -12.33 26.24
N ARG A 260 -14.27 -11.69 26.62
CA ARG A 260 -13.69 -10.53 25.95
C ARG A 260 -12.63 -10.99 24.93
N LEU A 261 -12.77 -10.51 23.71
CA LEU A 261 -11.86 -10.85 22.62
C LEU A 261 -11.29 -9.57 22.00
N ARG A 262 -9.96 -9.42 22.02
CA ARG A 262 -9.23 -8.47 21.19
C ARG A 262 -8.79 -9.19 19.93
N PHE A 263 -9.34 -8.79 18.81
CA PHE A 263 -9.02 -9.39 17.51
C PHE A 263 -8.14 -8.47 16.69
N ALA A 264 -6.94 -8.93 16.35
CA ALA A 264 -6.02 -8.21 15.47
C ALA A 264 -5.99 -8.85 14.07
N ASN A 265 -6.45 -8.10 13.08
CA ASN A 265 -6.39 -8.50 11.69
C ASN A 265 -5.03 -8.11 11.09
N VAL A 266 -4.10 -9.07 11.01
CA VAL A 266 -2.75 -8.90 10.46
C VAL A 266 -2.60 -9.56 9.08
N PHE A 267 -3.68 -9.98 8.44
CA PHE A 267 -3.67 -10.62 7.12
C PHE A 267 -3.03 -9.80 5.99
N ALA A 268 -2.94 -8.49 6.16
CA ALA A 268 -2.25 -7.63 5.20
C ALA A 268 -0.71 -7.79 5.22
N ALA A 269 -0.14 -8.27 6.33
CA ALA A 269 1.27 -8.63 6.41
C ALA A 269 1.50 -9.96 5.69
N ASN A 270 2.15 -9.91 4.56
CA ASN A 270 2.32 -11.08 3.68
C ASN A 270 3.68 -11.76 3.81
N ASP A 271 4.50 -11.39 4.78
CA ASP A 271 5.83 -11.94 5.05
C ASP A 271 6.09 -12.05 6.55
N PRO A 272 7.02 -12.92 6.97
CA PRO A 272 7.37 -13.14 8.37
C PRO A 272 7.77 -11.87 9.12
N GLU A 273 8.66 -11.07 8.53
CA GLU A 273 9.21 -9.87 9.16
C GLU A 273 8.13 -8.83 9.46
N SER A 274 7.31 -8.50 8.45
CA SER A 274 6.20 -7.56 8.61
C SER A 274 5.16 -8.09 9.60
N THR A 275 4.90 -9.40 9.63
CA THR A 275 3.97 -10.02 10.58
C THR A 275 4.46 -9.86 12.01
N LEU A 276 5.73 -10.21 12.28
CA LEU A 276 6.33 -10.07 13.60
C LEU A 276 6.40 -8.62 14.06
N MET A 277 6.79 -7.69 13.16
CA MET A 277 6.84 -6.27 13.46
C MET A 277 5.47 -5.73 13.87
N ASN A 278 4.41 -6.05 13.11
CA ASN A 278 3.05 -5.63 13.40
C ASN A 278 2.57 -6.15 14.76
N VAL A 279 2.77 -7.44 15.04
CA VAL A 279 2.33 -8.05 16.29
C VAL A 279 3.09 -7.48 17.49
N ARG A 280 4.40 -7.26 17.38
CA ARG A 280 5.20 -6.61 18.45
C ARG A 280 4.70 -5.20 18.74
N GLN A 281 4.48 -4.40 17.70
CA GLN A 281 4.00 -3.03 17.85
C GLN A 281 2.60 -2.98 18.48
N LEU A 282 1.69 -3.88 18.10
CA LEU A 282 0.37 -4.00 18.73
C LEU A 282 0.47 -4.35 20.23
N ALA A 283 1.42 -5.21 20.59
CA ALA A 283 1.67 -5.58 21.98
C ALA A 283 2.27 -4.41 22.79
N GLU A 284 3.23 -3.68 22.21
CA GLU A 284 3.85 -2.49 22.83
C GLU A 284 2.83 -1.38 23.06
N LEU A 285 1.89 -1.18 22.13
CA LEU A 285 0.78 -0.23 22.27
C LEU A 285 -0.32 -0.72 23.23
N GLY A 286 -0.24 -1.94 23.74
CA GLY A 286 -1.27 -2.55 24.61
C GLY A 286 -2.59 -2.87 23.89
N ALA A 287 -2.60 -2.79 22.54
CA ALA A 287 -3.77 -3.11 21.72
C ALA A 287 -4.12 -4.60 21.76
N ILE A 288 -3.11 -5.45 21.87
CA ILE A 288 -3.25 -6.89 22.17
C ILE A 288 -2.53 -7.21 23.48
N ARG A 289 -2.99 -8.23 24.16
CA ARG A 289 -2.45 -8.67 25.47
C ARG A 289 -2.33 -10.20 25.48
N ARG A 290 -1.51 -10.72 26.38
CA ARG A 290 -1.46 -12.16 26.66
C ARG A 290 -2.65 -12.58 27.54
N PRO A 291 -3.21 -13.78 27.40
CA PRO A 291 -2.76 -14.82 26.46
C PRO A 291 -3.03 -14.47 25.00
N LEU A 292 -2.04 -14.77 24.15
CA LEU A 292 -2.11 -14.56 22.72
C LEU A 292 -2.47 -15.87 22.02
N ASN A 293 -3.42 -15.81 21.09
CA ASN A 293 -3.79 -16.91 20.20
C ASN A 293 -3.60 -16.45 18.75
N VAL A 294 -3.25 -17.36 17.86
CA VAL A 294 -2.95 -17.05 16.46
C VAL A 294 -3.82 -17.90 15.53
N VAL A 295 -4.39 -17.28 14.52
CA VAL A 295 -5.03 -17.97 13.38
C VAL A 295 -4.14 -17.84 12.16
N ILE A 296 -3.71 -18.96 11.56
CA ILE A 296 -2.99 -19.01 10.29
C ILE A 296 -3.95 -19.48 9.20
N ASN A 297 -4.28 -18.59 8.25
CA ASN A 297 -5.10 -18.98 7.10
C ASN A 297 -4.22 -19.48 5.94
N CYS A 298 -4.39 -20.75 5.60
CA CYS A 298 -3.63 -21.46 4.59
C CYS A 298 -4.34 -21.45 3.22
N ARG A 299 -3.54 -21.38 2.13
CA ARG A 299 -4.04 -21.39 0.75
C ARG A 299 -3.21 -22.34 -0.13
N PRO A 300 -3.84 -22.98 -1.14
CA PRO A 300 -3.14 -23.92 -2.03
C PRO A 300 -2.14 -23.25 -2.98
N ASP A 301 -2.38 -21.97 -3.32
CA ASP A 301 -1.49 -21.18 -4.20
C ASP A 301 -0.37 -20.45 -3.42
N ARG A 302 -0.25 -20.66 -2.11
CA ARG A 302 0.69 -19.98 -1.19
C ARG A 302 1.34 -20.93 -0.20
N VAL A 303 1.66 -22.14 -0.63
CA VAL A 303 2.18 -23.24 0.23
C VAL A 303 3.45 -22.84 0.97
N GLU A 304 4.38 -22.15 0.30
CA GLU A 304 5.62 -21.64 0.90
C GLU A 304 5.32 -20.65 2.03
N ARG A 305 4.45 -19.68 1.76
CA ARG A 305 4.03 -18.68 2.78
C ARG A 305 3.33 -19.33 3.97
N ASN A 306 2.50 -20.35 3.73
CA ASN A 306 1.89 -21.10 4.81
C ASN A 306 2.97 -21.68 5.75
N GLY A 307 4.04 -22.25 5.19
CA GLY A 307 5.18 -22.75 5.95
C GLY A 307 5.94 -21.67 6.71
N GLN A 308 6.20 -20.54 6.06
CA GLN A 308 6.84 -19.37 6.69
C GLN A 308 6.04 -18.84 7.90
N MET A 309 4.69 -18.79 7.80
CA MET A 309 3.86 -18.41 8.94
C MET A 309 3.90 -19.43 10.08
N GLY A 310 4.03 -20.72 9.77
CA GLY A 310 4.28 -21.76 10.77
C GLY A 310 5.63 -21.59 11.47
N ALA A 311 6.67 -21.22 10.73
CA ALA A 311 8.03 -21.08 11.26
C ALA A 311 8.19 -19.96 12.29
N ILE A 312 7.41 -18.86 12.17
CA ILE A 312 7.46 -17.73 13.11
C ILE A 312 6.59 -17.91 14.36
N VAL A 313 5.90 -19.03 14.50
CA VAL A 313 5.05 -19.28 15.68
C VAL A 313 5.79 -19.13 17.01
N PRO A 314 7.02 -19.64 17.18
CA PRO A 314 7.75 -19.43 18.42
C PRO A 314 8.06 -17.97 18.74
N ASP A 315 8.32 -17.14 17.71
CA ASP A 315 8.60 -15.72 17.88
C ASP A 315 7.34 -14.91 18.24
N LEU A 316 6.17 -15.37 17.84
CA LEU A 316 4.87 -14.84 18.26
C LEU A 316 4.50 -15.30 19.68
N ASP A 317 5.02 -16.45 20.10
CA ASP A 317 4.81 -17.08 21.41
C ASP A 317 3.30 -17.15 21.81
N PRO A 318 2.44 -17.76 20.99
CA PRO A 318 1.04 -17.92 21.31
C PRO A 318 0.80 -19.12 22.23
N GLU A 319 -0.32 -19.08 23.00
CA GLU A 319 -0.82 -20.23 23.73
C GLU A 319 -1.39 -21.30 22.79
N THR A 320 -2.17 -20.86 21.80
CA THR A 320 -2.79 -21.73 20.80
C THR A 320 -2.64 -21.15 19.40
N VAL A 321 -2.34 -22.04 18.44
CA VAL A 321 -2.36 -21.74 17.00
C VAL A 321 -3.50 -22.52 16.35
N PHE A 322 -4.37 -21.82 15.64
CA PHE A 322 -5.43 -22.41 14.82
C PHE A 322 -5.02 -22.37 13.36
N LEU A 323 -4.96 -23.52 12.71
CA LEU A 323 -4.72 -23.61 11.27
C LEU A 323 -6.07 -23.72 10.57
N ILE A 324 -6.37 -22.77 9.67
CA ILE A 324 -7.60 -22.74 8.87
C ILE A 324 -7.27 -22.73 7.37
N GLY A 325 -8.29 -22.96 6.52
CA GLY A 325 -8.10 -23.05 5.08
C GLY A 325 -7.47 -24.38 4.64
N HIS A 326 -6.92 -24.45 3.43
CA HIS A 326 -6.39 -25.70 2.87
C HIS A 326 -5.28 -25.42 1.82
N PRO A 327 -4.20 -26.21 1.79
CA PRO A 327 -3.77 -27.25 2.75
C PRO A 327 -3.06 -26.65 3.97
N THR A 328 -3.31 -27.19 5.16
CA THR A 328 -2.67 -26.76 6.42
C THR A 328 -1.30 -27.43 6.67
N LYS A 329 -0.99 -28.48 5.91
CA LYS A 329 0.20 -29.32 6.14
C LYS A 329 1.50 -28.51 6.20
N SER A 330 1.74 -27.57 5.27
CA SER A 330 2.97 -26.81 5.23
C SER A 330 3.10 -25.86 6.43
N ALA A 331 2.01 -25.25 6.88
CA ALA A 331 2.01 -24.42 8.10
C ALA A 331 2.30 -25.26 9.35
N ARG A 332 1.69 -26.44 9.44
CA ARG A 332 1.92 -27.38 10.55
C ARG A 332 3.36 -27.88 10.57
N ASP A 333 3.88 -28.31 9.44
CA ASP A 333 5.25 -28.82 9.30
C ASP A 333 6.29 -27.70 9.53
N GLY A 334 5.90 -26.43 9.30
CA GLY A 334 6.73 -25.26 9.57
C GLY A 334 6.85 -24.91 11.06
N ILE A 335 5.91 -25.33 11.90
CA ILE A 335 5.99 -25.08 13.35
C ILE A 335 7.14 -25.91 13.93
N PRO A 336 8.15 -25.29 14.56
CA PRO A 336 9.29 -26.01 15.14
C PRO A 336 8.85 -26.99 16.22
N PRO A 337 9.40 -28.21 16.27
CA PRO A 337 9.00 -29.27 17.20
C PRO A 337 9.28 -28.93 18.69
N GLY A 338 10.12 -27.92 18.96
CA GLY A 338 10.41 -27.45 20.32
C GLY A 338 9.42 -26.41 20.87
N TRP A 339 8.46 -25.96 20.08
CA TRP A 339 7.43 -25.04 20.55
C TRP A 339 6.45 -25.75 21.52
N SER A 340 6.19 -25.13 22.68
CA SER A 340 5.44 -25.75 23.79
C SER A 340 3.93 -25.48 23.77
N GLY A 341 3.46 -24.59 22.86
CA GLY A 341 2.04 -24.28 22.73
C GLY A 341 1.24 -25.37 22.01
N ARG A 342 -0.05 -25.11 21.81
CA ARG A 342 -0.98 -26.05 21.20
C ARG A 342 -1.33 -25.66 19.75
N ALA A 343 -1.18 -26.59 18.82
CA ALA A 343 -1.65 -26.41 17.43
C ALA A 343 -2.97 -27.17 17.23
N VAL A 344 -4.00 -26.46 16.79
CA VAL A 344 -5.33 -27.00 16.48
C VAL A 344 -5.57 -26.90 14.98
N ASP A 345 -5.67 -28.03 14.31
CA ASP A 345 -5.95 -28.06 12.87
C ASP A 345 -7.45 -28.04 12.61
N LEU A 346 -7.94 -26.92 12.18
CA LEU A 346 -9.31 -26.68 11.75
C LEU A 346 -9.42 -26.55 10.21
N GLY A 347 -8.40 -27.01 9.48
CA GLY A 347 -8.35 -26.91 8.03
C GLY A 347 -9.43 -27.70 7.32
N GLY A 348 -9.66 -27.34 6.07
CA GLY A 348 -10.64 -27.96 5.18
C GLY A 348 -10.97 -27.05 4.02
N ASP A 349 -11.40 -27.65 2.90
CA ASP A 349 -11.85 -26.86 1.75
C ASP A 349 -13.27 -26.34 2.02
N ARG A 350 -13.44 -25.01 2.13
CA ARG A 350 -14.71 -24.30 2.34
C ARG A 350 -15.51 -24.78 3.57
N ARG A 351 -14.83 -24.82 4.70
CA ARG A 351 -15.49 -25.13 5.98
C ARG A 351 -16.53 -24.07 6.32
N ASP A 352 -17.63 -24.46 6.94
CA ASP A 352 -18.65 -23.51 7.39
C ASP A 352 -18.04 -22.47 8.34
N ALA A 353 -18.27 -21.19 8.06
CA ALA A 353 -17.64 -20.09 8.79
C ALA A 353 -18.17 -19.98 10.24
N GLN A 354 -19.44 -20.30 10.47
CA GLN A 354 -20.05 -20.26 11.80
C GLN A 354 -19.47 -21.36 12.69
N ASP A 355 -19.37 -22.58 12.18
CA ASP A 355 -18.81 -23.71 12.92
C ASP A 355 -17.32 -23.51 13.19
N LEU A 356 -16.59 -22.97 12.21
CA LEU A 356 -15.18 -22.64 12.36
C LEU A 356 -14.96 -21.58 13.46
N THR A 357 -15.70 -20.46 13.38
CA THR A 357 -15.61 -19.38 14.37
C THR A 357 -15.99 -19.89 15.76
N ARG A 358 -17.07 -20.66 15.87
CA ARG A 358 -17.48 -21.26 17.13
C ARG A 358 -16.40 -22.16 17.72
N ALA A 359 -15.75 -22.99 16.90
CA ALA A 359 -14.67 -23.88 17.35
C ALA A 359 -13.47 -23.07 17.89
N ILE A 360 -13.09 -21.97 17.21
CA ILE A 360 -12.02 -21.09 17.69
C ILE A 360 -12.41 -20.41 19.01
N LEU A 361 -13.60 -19.79 19.08
CA LEU A 361 -14.06 -19.05 20.26
C LEU A 361 -14.21 -19.93 21.49
N ALA A 362 -14.59 -21.22 21.31
CA ALA A 362 -14.72 -22.18 22.41
C ALA A 362 -13.40 -22.44 23.13
N GLU A 363 -12.28 -22.38 22.42
CA GLU A 363 -10.93 -22.64 22.94
C GLU A 363 -10.30 -21.40 23.63
N LEU A 364 -10.86 -20.20 23.41
CA LEU A 364 -10.32 -18.97 23.99
C LEU A 364 -10.68 -18.84 25.47
N GLY A 365 -9.77 -18.25 26.24
CA GLY A 365 -9.99 -17.87 27.63
C GLY A 365 -10.96 -16.68 27.80
N PRO A 366 -11.29 -16.29 29.03
CA PRO A 366 -12.29 -15.25 29.32
C PRO A 366 -11.88 -13.84 28.86
N ASP A 367 -10.60 -13.55 28.75
CA ASP A 367 -10.03 -12.31 28.19
C ASP A 367 -8.80 -12.68 27.37
N SER A 368 -8.94 -12.69 26.05
CA SER A 368 -7.93 -13.21 25.14
C SER A 368 -7.69 -12.27 23.97
N SER A 369 -6.46 -12.33 23.41
CA SER A 369 -6.15 -11.74 22.12
C SER A 369 -6.05 -12.83 21.06
N LEU A 370 -6.61 -12.58 19.88
CA LEU A 370 -6.56 -13.45 18.71
C LEU A 370 -5.98 -12.67 17.54
N VAL A 371 -4.85 -13.12 16.99
CA VAL A 371 -4.16 -12.49 15.88
C VAL A 371 -4.31 -13.34 14.63
N ALA A 372 -4.85 -12.77 13.56
CA ALA A 372 -5.00 -13.46 12.28
C ALA A 372 -3.85 -13.11 11.34
N VAL A 373 -3.12 -14.12 10.87
CA VAL A 373 -1.94 -13.99 10.01
C VAL A 373 -2.03 -14.88 8.77
N GLY A 374 -1.15 -14.65 7.79
CA GLY A 374 -1.12 -15.38 6.53
C GLY A 374 -1.90 -14.68 5.43
N ASN A 375 -2.86 -15.33 4.81
CA ASN A 375 -3.64 -14.77 3.71
C ASN A 375 -5.08 -14.47 4.13
N ILE A 376 -5.62 -13.34 3.67
CA ILE A 376 -7.03 -13.01 3.95
C ILE A 376 -8.00 -13.86 3.11
N HIS A 377 -7.65 -14.17 1.84
CA HIS A 377 -8.59 -14.81 0.91
C HIS A 377 -9.02 -16.22 1.27
N GLY A 378 -10.21 -16.59 0.81
CA GLY A 378 -10.79 -17.91 1.03
C GLY A 378 -11.41 -18.01 2.41
N GLN A 379 -10.94 -18.97 3.23
CA GLN A 379 -11.50 -19.19 4.56
C GLN A 379 -11.31 -17.99 5.51
N GLY A 380 -10.25 -17.19 5.29
CA GLY A 380 -9.99 -15.98 6.10
C GLY A 380 -11.06 -14.90 5.93
N GLU A 381 -11.53 -14.65 4.72
CA GLU A 381 -12.62 -13.69 4.45
C GLU A 381 -13.91 -14.10 5.14
N LEU A 382 -14.28 -15.39 5.02
CA LEU A 382 -15.47 -15.95 5.63
C LEU A 382 -15.41 -15.90 7.17
N PHE A 383 -14.22 -16.16 7.72
CA PHE A 383 -13.96 -16.03 9.16
C PHE A 383 -14.14 -14.59 9.64
N LEU A 384 -13.55 -13.61 8.93
CA LEU A 384 -13.69 -12.19 9.26
C LEU A 384 -15.14 -11.72 9.19
N GLU A 385 -15.85 -12.09 8.11
CA GLU A 385 -17.26 -11.73 7.95
C GLU A 385 -18.12 -12.26 9.12
N HIS A 386 -17.83 -13.48 9.58
CA HIS A 386 -18.60 -14.06 10.68
C HIS A 386 -18.19 -13.47 12.03
N LEU A 387 -16.90 -13.23 12.25
CA LEU A 387 -16.39 -12.60 13.47
C LEU A 387 -16.93 -11.17 13.63
N GLY A 388 -17.01 -10.40 12.54
CA GLY A 388 -17.57 -9.05 12.53
C GLY A 388 -19.07 -8.95 12.86
N LYS A 389 -19.78 -10.08 12.96
CA LYS A 389 -21.18 -10.15 13.45
C LYS A 389 -21.29 -10.21 14.97
N LEU A 390 -20.16 -10.38 15.68
CA LEU A 390 -20.13 -10.36 17.13
C LEU A 390 -20.38 -8.94 17.66
N PRO A 391 -21.03 -8.81 18.83
CA PRO A 391 -21.19 -7.53 19.48
C PRO A 391 -19.84 -6.87 19.79
N SER A 392 -19.73 -5.55 19.52
CA SER A 392 -18.56 -4.78 19.93
C SER A 392 -18.49 -4.66 21.47
N ASP A 393 -17.28 -4.69 22.01
CA ASP A 393 -17.01 -4.53 23.46
C ASP A 393 -16.35 -3.15 23.74
N ASP A 394 -16.77 -2.10 23.04
CA ASP A 394 -16.21 -0.75 23.15
C ASP A 394 -16.62 0.00 24.43
N ALA A 395 -17.39 -0.64 25.33
CA ALA A 395 -18.08 0.03 26.42
C ALA A 395 -17.20 0.49 27.61
N ASP A 396 -15.94 0.01 27.77
CA ASP A 396 -15.21 0.21 29.04
C ASP A 396 -13.76 0.77 28.96
N GLU A 397 -13.18 0.93 27.80
CA GLU A 397 -11.89 1.66 27.65
C GLU A 397 -11.90 2.38 26.30
N PRO A 398 -12.00 3.71 26.27
CA PRO A 398 -11.74 4.38 25.01
C PRO A 398 -10.32 4.06 24.60
N LEU A 399 -10.15 3.48 23.38
CA LEU A 399 -8.89 3.72 22.67
C LEU A 399 -8.63 5.23 22.81
N PRO A 400 -7.41 5.69 23.00
CA PRO A 400 -7.13 7.12 23.01
C PRO A 400 -7.33 7.68 21.59
N VAL A 401 -8.59 7.71 21.17
CA VAL A 401 -9.04 8.33 19.91
C VAL A 401 -9.51 9.71 20.31
N ALA A 402 -8.65 10.70 20.14
CA ALA A 402 -9.15 12.05 19.97
C ALA A 402 -10.04 11.97 18.71
N HIS A 403 -11.36 12.09 18.88
CA HIS A 403 -12.26 12.30 17.77
C HIS A 403 -11.76 13.54 17.03
N PRO A 404 -11.35 13.44 15.75
CA PRO A 404 -11.14 14.64 14.97
C PRO A 404 -12.47 15.41 14.99
N PRO A 405 -12.46 16.74 15.03
CA PRO A 405 -13.67 17.51 14.84
C PRO A 405 -14.30 17.03 13.53
N GLU A 406 -15.63 16.87 13.53
CA GLU A 406 -16.35 16.46 12.31
C GLU A 406 -15.86 17.32 11.14
N PRO A 407 -15.38 16.72 10.04
CA PRO A 407 -14.95 17.49 8.90
C PRO A 407 -16.13 18.30 8.40
N GLU A 408 -15.97 19.62 8.32
CA GLU A 408 -16.94 20.46 7.63
C GLU A 408 -17.25 19.83 6.27
N PRO A 409 -18.52 19.75 5.84
CA PRO A 409 -18.88 19.06 4.60
C PRO A 409 -18.10 19.69 3.44
N TYR A 410 -17.28 18.90 2.81
CA TYR A 410 -16.36 19.30 1.76
C TYR A 410 -17.17 19.89 0.60
N SER A 411 -17.14 21.22 0.42
CA SER A 411 -17.77 21.89 -0.70
C SER A 411 -16.90 21.72 -1.96
N TRP A 412 -17.03 20.57 -2.62
CA TRP A 412 -16.38 20.28 -3.91
C TRP A 412 -16.77 21.28 -5.02
N VAL A 413 -17.92 21.95 -4.88
CA VAL A 413 -18.39 23.00 -5.80
C VAL A 413 -17.46 24.22 -5.82
N ALA A 414 -16.81 24.55 -4.69
CA ALA A 414 -15.85 25.64 -4.62
C ALA A 414 -14.53 25.36 -5.33
N SER A 415 -14.14 24.08 -5.51
CA SER A 415 -12.91 23.70 -6.19
C SER A 415 -13.02 23.74 -7.72
N LEU A 416 -14.23 23.68 -8.26
CA LEU A 416 -14.46 23.72 -9.72
C LEU A 416 -14.19 25.09 -10.36
N ASN A 417 -14.18 26.16 -9.56
CA ASN A 417 -13.98 27.54 -10.03
C ASN A 417 -12.56 28.08 -9.79
N ARG A 418 -11.61 27.28 -9.36
CA ARG A 418 -10.22 27.74 -9.20
C ARG A 418 -9.49 27.72 -10.55
N PRO A 419 -8.68 28.77 -10.86
CA PRO A 419 -7.79 28.72 -12.01
C PRO A 419 -6.79 27.56 -11.82
N VAL A 420 -6.56 26.80 -12.89
CA VAL A 420 -5.60 25.69 -12.90
C VAL A 420 -4.23 26.23 -12.52
N PRO A 421 -3.58 25.73 -11.45
CA PRO A 421 -2.20 26.09 -11.17
C PRO A 421 -1.35 25.73 -12.39
N GLY A 422 -0.53 26.67 -12.86
CA GLY A 422 0.44 26.39 -13.92
C GLY A 422 1.38 25.25 -13.52
N PRO A 423 2.08 24.63 -14.50
CA PRO A 423 3.02 23.57 -14.19
C PRO A 423 4.01 24.05 -13.12
N TYR A 424 4.20 23.22 -12.08
CA TYR A 424 5.15 23.51 -11.00
C TYR A 424 6.54 23.78 -11.59
N ILE A 425 6.97 25.05 -11.58
CA ILE A 425 8.33 25.46 -11.87
C ILE A 425 8.97 25.68 -10.50
N PRO A 426 9.96 24.88 -10.07
CA PRO A 426 10.63 25.09 -8.80
C PRO A 426 11.25 26.51 -8.80
N SER A 427 10.92 27.30 -7.76
CA SER A 427 11.47 28.63 -7.59
C SER A 427 12.99 28.57 -7.49
N PRO A 428 13.75 29.45 -8.16
CA PRO A 428 15.22 29.45 -8.12
C PRO A 428 15.81 29.90 -6.77
N ALA A 429 15.03 30.10 -5.73
CA ALA A 429 15.43 30.72 -4.47
C ALA A 429 16.14 29.82 -3.45
N SER A 430 16.56 28.60 -3.79
CA SER A 430 17.28 27.70 -2.87
C SER A 430 18.53 27.03 -3.44
N ALA A 431 19.18 27.64 -4.43
CA ALA A 431 20.54 27.25 -4.78
C ALA A 431 21.54 28.06 -3.92
N PRO A 432 22.50 27.45 -3.20
CA PRO A 432 23.55 28.19 -2.58
C PRO A 432 24.36 28.92 -3.64
N ALA A 433 24.54 30.24 -3.45
CA ALA A 433 25.45 31.04 -4.22
C ALA A 433 26.87 30.64 -3.84
N ASP A 434 27.48 29.75 -4.63
CA ASP A 434 28.94 29.61 -4.75
C ASP A 434 29.28 28.44 -5.67
N ALA A 435 29.37 28.74 -6.95
CA ALA A 435 30.21 28.07 -7.91
C ALA A 435 30.24 28.88 -9.23
N LEU A 436 30.90 30.03 -9.18
CA LEU A 436 31.38 30.68 -10.39
C LEU A 436 32.49 29.83 -11.01
N TYR A 437 32.16 29.05 -12.03
CA TYR A 437 33.10 28.36 -12.88
C TYR A 437 33.74 29.38 -13.83
N GLN A 438 34.97 29.76 -13.56
CA GLN A 438 35.81 30.51 -14.54
C GLN A 438 36.32 29.51 -15.59
N PRO A 439 36.18 29.83 -16.89
CA PRO A 439 36.84 29.04 -17.93
C PRO A 439 38.30 29.45 -18.00
N THR A 440 39.21 28.55 -17.65
CA THR A 440 40.64 28.69 -17.97
C THR A 440 40.84 28.59 -19.49
N ARG A 441 41.23 29.68 -20.11
CA ARG A 441 41.91 29.68 -21.41
C ARG A 441 43.26 28.96 -21.25
N ASN A 442 43.43 27.90 -21.97
CA ASN A 442 44.78 27.43 -22.34
C ASN A 442 44.95 27.52 -23.83
N SER A 443 45.88 28.40 -24.19
CA SER A 443 46.56 28.50 -25.47
C SER A 443 47.56 27.33 -25.56
N LEU A 444 47.46 26.55 -26.58
CA LEU A 444 48.41 26.12 -27.62
C LEU A 444 47.82 24.93 -28.35
#